data_a49ffb7fdfc539015882f88c51eed21d
#
_entry.id   a49ffb7fdfc539015882f88c51eed21d
#
_cell.length_a   1.000
_cell.length_b   1.000
_cell.length_c   1.000
_cell.angle_alpha   90.00
_cell.angle_beta   90.00
_cell.angle_gamma   90.00
#
_symmetry.space_group_name_H-M   'P 1'
#
loop_
_entity.id
_entity.type
_entity.pdbx_description
1 polymer ?
#
loop_
_entity_poly.entity_id
_entity_poly.type
_entity_poly.pdbx_seq_one_letter_code
_entity_poly.pdbx_strand_id
1 'polypeptide(L)'
;SAEAVNVHIDKLLWNVVMCGTPDALYRVVTNYTDGFQSRLALARTPDNTFSPLSESLYRLTEDQETKIQQVAHLLPLMSGDVRLPLLEKRGRQWLEQIRLESIKNDDKTLARQRFRTCPTAMRMMTCLMLCRVAERLINSYGMQGAETRLKGDPTLWQKLILRQQTPQMLAAFDVLADYMIDNAMYFFKERIEMAFRSAAYAPKAKLRSRKTKNDTIFEQLGEHFNTEDAYCTTVSTRGFDVARARVISMLCRW
;
A
#
# COMPACT_ATOMS: atom_id res chain seq x y z
N SER A 1 38.35 2.68 -1.22
CA SER A 1 37.31 1.84 -0.62
C SER A 1 36.32 2.73 0.11
N ALA A 2 35.08 2.80 -0.39
CA ALA A 2 34.02 3.48 0.32
C ALA A 2 33.70 2.68 1.57
N GLU A 3 33.93 3.24 2.75
CA GLU A 3 33.44 2.67 3.99
C GLU A 3 31.91 2.61 3.94
N ALA A 4 31.35 1.42 4.05
CA ALA A 4 29.93 1.23 4.13
C ALA A 4 29.43 1.84 5.46
N VAL A 5 28.80 2.99 5.38
CA VAL A 5 28.16 3.61 6.54
C VAL A 5 26.90 2.82 6.85
N ASN A 6 26.93 2.01 7.91
CA ASN A 6 25.75 1.34 8.45
C ASN A 6 24.87 2.37 9.18
N VAL A 7 23.77 2.76 8.55
CA VAL A 7 22.77 3.62 9.16
C VAL A 7 21.61 2.74 9.62
N HIS A 8 21.32 2.75 10.92
CA HIS A 8 20.13 2.11 11.46
C HIS A 8 18.95 3.10 11.40
N ILE A 9 17.88 2.70 10.70
CA ILE A 9 16.67 3.51 10.56
C ILE A 9 15.50 2.71 11.14
N ASP A 10 14.95 3.15 12.25
CA ASP A 10 13.82 2.47 12.93
C ASP A 10 12.54 2.52 12.09
N LYS A 11 12.32 3.62 11.38
CA LYS A 11 11.15 3.82 10.54
C LYS A 11 11.52 4.56 9.26
N LEU A 12 11.52 3.83 8.14
CA LEU A 12 11.74 4.41 6.83
C LEU A 12 10.43 4.99 6.27
N LEU A 13 10.37 6.32 6.14
CA LEU A 13 9.31 7.04 5.42
C LEU A 13 9.90 7.56 4.12
N TRP A 14 9.68 6.82 3.04
CA TRP A 14 10.27 7.13 1.76
C TRP A 14 9.19 7.19 0.67
N ASN A 15 9.17 8.31 -0.06
CA ASN A 15 8.36 8.48 -1.25
C ASN A 15 9.28 8.39 -2.48
N VAL A 16 8.95 7.52 -3.41
CA VAL A 16 9.76 7.28 -4.62
C VAL A 16 8.89 7.51 -5.83
N VAL A 17 9.38 8.34 -6.75
CA VAL A 17 8.83 8.52 -8.09
C VAL A 17 9.88 8.05 -9.08
N MET A 18 9.49 7.19 -10.01
CA MET A 18 10.37 6.63 -11.03
C MET A 18 9.71 6.80 -12.39
N CYS A 19 10.51 7.20 -13.38
CA CYS A 19 10.13 7.24 -14.78
C CYS A 19 10.96 6.23 -15.56
N GLY A 20 10.36 5.57 -16.53
CA GLY A 20 11.06 4.59 -17.35
C GLY A 20 10.16 3.95 -18.40
N THR A 21 10.73 3.05 -19.16
CA THR A 21 10.00 2.22 -20.13
C THR A 21 9.26 1.08 -19.40
N PRO A 22 8.24 0.46 -20.03
CA PRO A 22 7.62 -0.74 -19.49
C PRO A 22 8.62 -1.85 -19.13
N ASP A 23 9.65 -2.05 -19.95
CA ASP A 23 10.69 -3.06 -19.68
C ASP A 23 11.49 -2.75 -18.41
N ALA A 24 11.78 -1.48 -18.14
CA ALA A 24 12.43 -1.07 -16.90
C ALA A 24 11.55 -1.37 -15.69
N LEU A 25 10.24 -1.10 -15.79
CA LEU A 25 9.25 -1.44 -14.75
C LEU A 25 9.24 -2.96 -14.48
N TYR A 26 9.26 -3.79 -15.52
CA TYR A 26 9.25 -5.25 -15.38
C TYR A 26 10.54 -5.82 -14.78
N ARG A 27 11.66 -5.10 -14.87
CA ARG A 27 12.90 -5.48 -14.16
C ARG A 27 12.84 -5.18 -12.68
N VAL A 28 12.11 -4.14 -12.29
CA VAL A 28 11.89 -3.80 -10.87
C VAL A 28 10.85 -4.73 -10.24
N VAL A 29 9.80 -5.06 -10.98
CA VAL A 29 8.73 -5.95 -10.51
C VAL A 29 8.98 -7.36 -11.04
N THR A 30 9.68 -8.17 -10.28
CA THR A 30 10.04 -9.54 -10.66
C THR A 30 9.10 -10.60 -10.11
N ASN A 31 8.35 -10.30 -9.04
CA ASN A 31 7.39 -11.21 -8.43
C ASN A 31 5.98 -10.62 -8.46
N TYR A 32 5.05 -11.36 -9.06
CA TYR A 32 3.64 -10.94 -9.23
C TYR A 32 2.68 -11.61 -8.24
N THR A 33 3.20 -12.38 -7.29
CA THR A 33 2.40 -13.10 -6.28
C THR A 33 2.51 -12.51 -4.88
N ASP A 34 3.54 -11.68 -4.61
CA ASP A 34 3.79 -11.05 -3.31
C ASP A 34 2.98 -9.77 -3.07
N GLY A 35 2.31 -9.27 -4.13
CA GLY A 35 1.47 -8.08 -4.07
C GLY A 35 2.25 -6.76 -4.05
N PHE A 36 3.55 -6.74 -4.32
CA PHE A 36 4.34 -5.50 -4.44
C PHE A 36 3.80 -4.60 -5.56
N GLN A 37 3.57 -5.18 -6.76
CA GLN A 37 3.03 -4.47 -7.92
C GLN A 37 1.68 -3.79 -7.63
N SER A 38 0.86 -4.37 -6.76
CA SER A 38 -0.45 -3.83 -6.43
C SER A 38 -0.39 -2.56 -5.55
N ARG A 39 0.78 -2.21 -5.03
CA ARG A 39 1.03 -1.02 -4.21
C ARG A 39 1.59 0.15 -5.02
N LEU A 40 1.95 -0.08 -6.28
CA LEU A 40 2.46 0.95 -7.16
C LEU A 40 1.31 1.77 -7.75
N ALA A 41 1.42 3.09 -7.71
CA ALA A 41 0.58 3.99 -8.49
C ALA A 41 1.26 4.18 -9.85
N LEU A 42 0.61 3.74 -10.92
CA LEU A 42 1.15 3.76 -12.27
C LEU A 42 0.45 4.82 -13.11
N ALA A 43 1.25 5.54 -13.88
CA ALA A 43 0.76 6.48 -14.88
C ALA A 43 1.43 6.19 -16.23
N ARG A 44 0.68 6.31 -17.31
CA ARG A 44 1.20 6.27 -18.67
C ARG A 44 1.30 7.67 -19.21
N THR A 45 2.41 7.99 -19.87
CA THR A 45 2.46 9.17 -20.71
C THR A 45 1.66 8.91 -21.98
N PRO A 46 0.94 9.92 -22.50
CA PRO A 46 0.30 9.81 -23.82
C PRO A 46 1.33 9.48 -24.90
N ASP A 47 0.90 8.75 -25.92
CA ASP A 47 1.72 8.56 -27.11
C ASP A 47 1.90 9.92 -27.81
N ASN A 48 3.15 10.32 -27.96
CA ASN A 48 3.55 11.57 -28.59
C ASN A 48 4.45 11.36 -29.82
N THR A 49 4.50 10.14 -30.35
CA THR A 49 5.40 9.74 -31.45
C THR A 49 5.30 10.69 -32.65
N PHE A 50 4.10 11.17 -32.97
CA PHE A 50 3.84 12.08 -34.08
C PHE A 50 3.60 13.54 -33.63
N SER A 51 3.77 13.84 -32.37
CA SER A 51 3.60 15.19 -31.89
C SER A 51 4.78 16.05 -32.30
N PRO A 52 4.55 17.29 -32.76
CA PRO A 52 5.65 18.22 -33.05
C PRO A 52 6.45 18.50 -31.78
N LEU A 53 7.77 18.65 -31.91
CA LEU A 53 8.61 19.05 -30.81
C LEU A 53 8.15 20.43 -30.31
N SER A 54 7.68 20.51 -29.08
CA SER A 54 7.32 21.78 -28.48
C SER A 54 8.61 22.49 -28.00
N GLU A 55 8.84 23.68 -28.46
CA GLU A 55 9.93 24.52 -27.96
C GLU A 55 9.66 25.07 -26.56
N SER A 56 8.42 25.01 -26.10
CA SER A 56 8.05 25.44 -24.76
C SER A 56 8.51 24.42 -23.71
N LEU A 57 9.60 24.75 -23.06
CA LEU A 57 9.94 24.07 -21.80
C LEU A 57 8.88 24.46 -20.78
N TYR A 58 8.10 23.47 -20.33
CA TYR A 58 7.16 23.65 -19.20
C TYR A 58 7.98 23.93 -17.93
N ARG A 59 8.32 25.20 -17.71
CA ARG A 59 8.93 25.65 -16.46
C ARG A 59 7.86 26.24 -15.57
N LEU A 60 7.96 25.93 -14.31
CA LEU A 60 7.14 26.62 -13.32
C LEU A 60 7.52 28.11 -13.31
N THR A 61 6.53 28.98 -13.18
CA THR A 61 6.80 30.40 -12.91
C THR A 61 7.24 30.55 -11.44
N GLU A 62 7.94 31.64 -11.12
CA GLU A 62 8.35 31.94 -9.74
C GLU A 62 7.16 31.96 -8.77
N ASP A 63 6.01 32.49 -9.23
CA ASP A 63 4.77 32.52 -8.43
C ASP A 63 4.24 31.09 -8.15
N GLN A 64 4.29 30.20 -9.15
CA GLN A 64 3.88 28.82 -9.00
C GLN A 64 4.81 28.07 -8.04
N GLU A 65 6.10 28.28 -8.17
CA GLU A 65 7.11 27.68 -7.32
C GLU A 65 6.96 28.14 -5.87
N THR A 66 6.79 29.45 -5.67
CA THR A 66 6.50 30.04 -4.35
C THR A 66 5.24 29.44 -3.73
N LYS A 67 4.16 29.31 -4.50
CA LYS A 67 2.90 28.71 -4.03
C LYS A 67 3.06 27.25 -3.61
N ILE A 68 3.80 26.45 -4.40
CA ILE A 68 4.10 25.07 -4.08
C ILE A 68 4.88 24.97 -2.76
N GLN A 69 5.90 25.80 -2.57
CA GLN A 69 6.70 25.85 -1.35
C GLN A 69 5.86 26.25 -0.12
N GLN A 70 5.00 27.26 -0.27
CA GLN A 70 4.11 27.71 0.81
C GLN A 70 3.12 26.60 1.23
N VAL A 71 2.50 25.93 0.25
CA VAL A 71 1.60 24.79 0.53
C VAL A 71 2.37 23.67 1.21
N ALA A 72 3.54 23.30 0.69
CA ALA A 72 4.39 22.25 1.26
C ALA A 72 4.80 22.55 2.71
N HIS A 73 5.07 23.80 3.03
CA HIS A 73 5.40 24.25 4.41
C HIS A 73 4.23 24.03 5.39
N LEU A 74 2.99 24.22 4.95
CA LEU A 74 1.82 24.06 5.83
C LEU A 74 1.39 22.61 6.03
N LEU A 75 1.71 21.68 5.10
CA LEU A 75 1.27 20.27 5.18
C LEU A 75 1.67 19.57 6.49
N PRO A 76 2.91 19.73 7.02
CA PRO A 76 3.30 19.10 8.29
C PRO A 76 2.48 19.57 9.49
N LEU A 77 1.89 20.78 9.44
CA LEU A 77 1.03 21.31 10.49
C LEU A 77 -0.38 20.70 10.48
N MET A 78 -0.73 19.97 9.42
CA MET A 78 -2.00 19.28 9.23
C MET A 78 -1.83 17.76 9.39
N SER A 79 -1.13 17.35 10.44
CA SER A 79 -0.89 15.94 10.76
C SER A 79 -1.91 15.41 11.76
N GLY A 80 -2.25 14.13 11.66
CA GLY A 80 -3.18 13.44 12.56
C GLY A 80 -4.23 12.63 11.83
N ASP A 81 -5.16 12.07 12.59
CA ASP A 81 -6.22 11.23 12.06
C ASP A 81 -7.43 12.08 11.63
N VAL A 82 -7.98 11.76 10.46
CA VAL A 82 -9.22 12.34 9.98
C VAL A 82 -10.06 11.29 9.26
N ARG A 83 -11.36 11.32 9.48
CA ARG A 83 -12.33 10.52 8.74
C ARG A 83 -13.00 11.37 7.68
N LEU A 84 -13.09 10.83 6.47
CA LEU A 84 -13.70 11.48 5.31
C LEU A 84 -14.93 10.67 4.86
N PRO A 85 -16.09 10.81 5.55
CA PRO A 85 -17.22 9.89 5.40
C PRO A 85 -17.80 9.86 3.99
N LEU A 86 -17.81 10.98 3.25
CA LEU A 86 -18.32 11.00 1.88
C LEU A 86 -17.32 10.32 0.92
N LEU A 87 -16.03 10.55 1.08
CA LEU A 87 -15.00 9.86 0.30
C LEU A 87 -14.99 8.36 0.61
N GLU A 88 -15.11 7.97 1.89
CA GLU A 88 -15.21 6.57 2.30
C GLU A 88 -16.44 5.88 1.70
N LYS A 89 -17.60 6.57 1.71
CA LYS A 89 -18.82 6.08 1.07
C LYS A 89 -18.62 5.88 -0.43
N ARG A 90 -18.01 6.87 -1.09
CA ARG A 90 -17.74 6.79 -2.54
C ARG A 90 -16.78 5.65 -2.86
N GLY A 91 -15.71 5.49 -2.09
CA GLY A 91 -14.77 4.37 -2.24
C GLY A 91 -15.45 3.00 -2.12
N ARG A 92 -16.38 2.83 -1.17
CA ARG A 92 -17.17 1.59 -1.07
C ARG A 92 -18.06 1.36 -2.29
N GLN A 93 -18.69 2.41 -2.83
CA GLN A 93 -19.50 2.32 -4.05
C GLN A 93 -18.65 1.92 -5.26
N TRP A 94 -17.49 2.54 -5.40
CA TRP A 94 -16.53 2.21 -6.47
C TRP A 94 -16.04 0.75 -6.36
N LEU A 95 -15.68 0.30 -5.16
CA LEU A 95 -15.28 -1.10 -4.92
C LEU A 95 -16.37 -2.10 -5.34
N GLU A 96 -17.63 -1.77 -5.07
CA GLU A 96 -18.77 -2.62 -5.46
C GLU A 96 -18.99 -2.59 -6.97
N GLN A 97 -18.87 -1.45 -7.62
CA GLN A 97 -18.95 -1.31 -9.07
C GLN A 97 -17.91 -2.20 -9.77
N ILE A 98 -16.63 -2.09 -9.38
CA ILE A 98 -15.56 -2.92 -9.94
C ILE A 98 -15.76 -4.42 -9.61
N ARG A 99 -16.35 -4.73 -8.44
CA ARG A 99 -16.71 -6.12 -8.11
C ARG A 99 -17.70 -6.70 -9.11
N LEU A 100 -18.77 -5.98 -9.41
CA LEU A 100 -19.80 -6.41 -10.34
C LEU A 100 -19.25 -6.56 -11.76
N GLU A 101 -18.42 -5.62 -12.20
CA GLU A 101 -17.71 -5.70 -13.46
C GLU A 101 -16.80 -6.93 -13.55
N SER A 102 -16.03 -7.18 -12.49
CA SER A 102 -15.14 -8.33 -12.39
C SER A 102 -15.90 -9.67 -12.49
N ILE A 103 -17.09 -9.75 -11.88
CA ILE A 103 -17.95 -10.94 -11.98
C ILE A 103 -18.46 -11.12 -13.41
N LYS A 104 -18.96 -10.05 -14.02
CA LYS A 104 -19.48 -10.08 -15.39
C LYS A 104 -18.44 -10.59 -16.38
N ASN A 105 -17.19 -10.23 -16.20
CA ASN A 105 -16.08 -10.55 -17.10
C ASN A 105 -15.25 -11.76 -16.63
N ASP A 106 -15.60 -12.42 -15.52
CA ASP A 106 -14.79 -13.45 -14.82
C ASP A 106 -13.32 -13.02 -14.61
N ASP A 107 -13.12 -11.73 -14.33
CA ASP A 107 -11.78 -11.12 -14.15
C ASP A 107 -11.35 -11.14 -12.68
N LYS A 108 -10.67 -12.22 -12.27
CA LYS A 108 -10.16 -12.38 -10.91
C LYS A 108 -9.01 -11.42 -10.58
N THR A 109 -8.26 -10.99 -11.59
CA THR A 109 -7.15 -10.06 -11.42
C THR A 109 -7.67 -8.66 -11.11
N LEU A 110 -8.65 -8.19 -11.88
CA LEU A 110 -9.36 -6.94 -11.62
C LEU A 110 -10.01 -6.95 -10.22
N ALA A 111 -10.70 -8.05 -9.90
CA ALA A 111 -11.34 -8.25 -8.61
C ALA A 111 -10.38 -8.12 -7.41
N ARG A 112 -9.13 -8.55 -7.55
CA ARG A 112 -8.09 -8.43 -6.51
C ARG A 112 -7.47 -7.04 -6.49
N GLN A 113 -7.18 -6.47 -7.65
CA GLN A 113 -6.49 -5.19 -7.79
C GLN A 113 -7.28 -4.03 -7.15
N ARG A 114 -8.62 -4.04 -7.22
CA ARG A 114 -9.47 -2.99 -6.65
C ARG A 114 -9.19 -2.69 -5.18
N PHE A 115 -8.88 -3.71 -4.36
CA PHE A 115 -8.62 -3.55 -2.93
C PHE A 115 -7.36 -2.75 -2.59
N ARG A 116 -6.43 -2.64 -3.54
CA ARG A 116 -5.22 -1.83 -3.41
C ARG A 116 -5.38 -0.47 -4.07
N THR A 117 -6.01 -0.43 -5.23
CA THR A 117 -6.24 0.81 -5.97
C THR A 117 -7.10 1.79 -5.19
N CYS A 118 -8.23 1.34 -4.63
CA CYS A 118 -9.15 2.21 -3.90
C CYS A 118 -8.47 2.94 -2.71
N PRO A 119 -7.80 2.27 -1.76
CA PRO A 119 -7.11 2.98 -0.67
C PRO A 119 -6.01 3.93 -1.15
N THR A 120 -5.30 3.58 -2.23
CA THR A 120 -4.25 4.44 -2.79
C THR A 120 -4.86 5.69 -3.41
N ALA A 121 -5.93 5.57 -4.19
CA ALA A 121 -6.67 6.70 -4.73
C ALA A 121 -7.25 7.59 -3.62
N MET A 122 -7.82 6.99 -2.56
CA MET A 122 -8.32 7.75 -1.40
C MET A 122 -7.20 8.55 -0.71
N ARG A 123 -6.01 7.98 -0.55
CA ARG A 123 -4.85 8.69 0.01
C ARG A 123 -4.42 9.87 -0.86
N MET A 124 -4.34 9.67 -2.17
CA MET A 124 -4.00 10.75 -3.12
C MET A 124 -5.06 11.86 -3.08
N MET A 125 -6.34 11.52 -3.04
CA MET A 125 -7.42 12.51 -2.89
C MET A 125 -7.35 13.25 -1.55
N THR A 126 -7.00 12.56 -0.46
CA THR A 126 -6.79 13.20 0.84
C THR A 126 -5.65 14.22 0.78
N CYS A 127 -4.52 13.86 0.16
CA CYS A 127 -3.42 14.81 -0.05
C CYS A 127 -3.84 16.01 -0.89
N LEU A 128 -4.59 15.81 -1.97
CA LEU A 128 -5.11 16.90 -2.80
C LEU A 128 -6.05 17.83 -2.00
N MET A 129 -6.93 17.26 -1.17
CA MET A 129 -7.81 18.04 -0.31
C MET A 129 -7.02 18.86 0.74
N LEU A 130 -5.94 18.30 1.30
CA LEU A 130 -5.05 19.03 2.22
C LEU A 130 -4.33 20.18 1.51
N CYS A 131 -3.81 19.96 0.30
CA CYS A 131 -3.23 21.02 -0.51
C CYS A 131 -4.24 22.16 -0.76
N ARG A 132 -5.49 21.82 -1.06
CA ARG A 132 -6.54 22.83 -1.22
C ARG A 132 -6.91 23.56 0.06
N VAL A 133 -6.86 22.90 1.22
CA VAL A 133 -7.03 23.55 2.53
C VAL A 133 -5.90 24.55 2.74
N ALA A 134 -4.65 24.14 2.51
CA ALA A 134 -3.49 25.04 2.62
C ALA A 134 -3.61 26.24 1.69
N GLU A 135 -3.92 26.03 0.41
CA GLU A 135 -4.10 27.09 -0.57
C GLU A 135 -5.19 28.10 -0.16
N ARG A 136 -6.34 27.60 0.32
CA ARG A 136 -7.41 28.48 0.81
C ARG A 136 -7.00 29.29 2.02
N LEU A 137 -6.28 28.71 2.96
CA LEU A 137 -5.77 29.42 4.13
C LEU A 137 -4.78 30.52 3.72
N ILE A 138 -3.85 30.21 2.80
CA ILE A 138 -2.89 31.18 2.26
C ILE A 138 -3.61 32.33 1.53
N ASN A 139 -4.56 32.00 0.68
CA ASN A 139 -5.31 33.01 -0.07
C ASN A 139 -6.17 33.91 0.83
N SER A 140 -6.67 33.40 1.96
CA SER A 140 -7.52 34.16 2.89
C SER A 140 -6.76 34.97 3.92
N TYR A 141 -5.59 34.53 4.37
CA TYR A 141 -4.89 35.10 5.53
C TYR A 141 -3.40 35.39 5.28
N GLY A 142 -2.91 35.13 4.07
CA GLY A 142 -1.47 35.14 3.77
C GLY A 142 -0.76 33.96 4.44
N MET A 143 0.51 33.78 4.11
CA MET A 143 1.31 32.65 4.61
C MET A 143 1.43 32.64 6.14
N GLN A 144 1.82 33.78 6.73
CA GLN A 144 2.00 33.89 8.19
C GLN A 144 0.67 33.72 8.95
N GLY A 145 -0.43 34.28 8.41
CA GLY A 145 -1.75 34.13 9.01
C GLY A 145 -2.26 32.69 8.98
N ALA A 146 -2.01 31.98 7.88
CA ALA A 146 -2.34 30.56 7.73
C ALA A 146 -1.57 29.69 8.74
N GLU A 147 -0.28 29.91 8.87
CA GLU A 147 0.58 29.19 9.80
C GLU A 147 0.17 29.44 11.27
N THR A 148 -0.03 30.72 11.63
CA THR A 148 -0.46 31.09 12.99
C THR A 148 -1.79 30.44 13.37
N ARG A 149 -2.75 30.36 12.42
CA ARG A 149 -4.04 29.72 12.67
C ARG A 149 -3.93 28.21 12.85
N LEU A 150 -3.11 27.53 12.05
CA LEU A 150 -2.91 26.09 12.16
C LEU A 150 -2.15 25.73 13.45
N LYS A 151 -1.21 26.57 13.88
CA LYS A 151 -0.51 26.39 15.16
C LYS A 151 -1.41 26.68 16.37
N GLY A 152 -2.31 27.66 16.24
CA GLY A 152 -3.25 28.07 17.31
C GLY A 152 -4.43 27.10 17.48
N ASP A 153 -4.91 26.46 16.41
CA ASP A 153 -5.93 25.39 16.46
C ASP A 153 -5.46 24.19 15.62
N PRO A 154 -4.79 23.20 16.24
CA PRO A 154 -4.33 21.99 15.55
C PRO A 154 -5.46 21.14 14.94
N THR A 155 -6.72 21.38 15.30
CA THR A 155 -7.90 20.68 14.75
C THR A 155 -8.59 21.43 13.61
N LEU A 156 -8.18 22.65 13.34
CA LEU A 156 -8.78 23.50 12.31
C LEU A 156 -8.82 22.81 10.95
N TRP A 157 -7.71 22.21 10.54
CA TRP A 157 -7.60 21.54 9.26
C TRP A 157 -8.57 20.37 9.10
N GLN A 158 -8.89 19.65 10.19
CA GLN A 158 -9.85 18.54 10.18
C GLN A 158 -11.27 19.05 9.83
N LYS A 159 -11.65 20.20 10.35
CA LYS A 159 -12.94 20.85 10.01
C LYS A 159 -12.94 21.36 8.56
N LEU A 160 -11.82 21.90 8.10
CA LEU A 160 -11.69 22.43 6.76
C LEU A 160 -11.66 21.35 5.67
N ILE A 161 -10.96 20.24 5.90
CA ILE A 161 -10.88 19.13 4.93
C ILE A 161 -12.25 18.46 4.75
N LEU A 162 -13.08 18.38 5.79
CA LEU A 162 -14.44 17.85 5.67
C LEU A 162 -15.27 18.62 4.63
N ARG A 163 -15.07 19.95 4.55
CA ARG A 163 -15.73 20.81 3.57
C ARG A 163 -15.18 20.67 2.14
N GLN A 164 -14.03 19.97 1.97
CA GLN A 164 -13.48 19.70 0.64
C GLN A 164 -14.15 18.49 -0.05
N GLN A 165 -14.94 17.70 0.65
CA GLN A 165 -15.63 16.54 0.08
C GLN A 165 -16.82 16.98 -0.81
N THR A 166 -16.54 17.80 -1.82
CA THR A 166 -17.53 18.30 -2.77
C THR A 166 -17.86 17.26 -3.83
N PRO A 167 -19.00 17.38 -4.54
CA PRO A 167 -19.31 16.48 -5.66
C PRO A 167 -18.19 16.39 -6.70
N GLN A 168 -17.51 17.50 -6.99
CA GLN A 168 -16.40 17.55 -7.94
C GLN A 168 -15.20 16.76 -7.43
N MET A 169 -14.87 16.83 -6.12
CA MET A 169 -13.78 16.05 -5.53
C MET A 169 -14.12 14.56 -5.50
N LEU A 170 -15.38 14.20 -5.29
CA LEU A 170 -15.80 12.80 -5.35
C LEU A 170 -15.77 12.26 -6.79
N ALA A 171 -16.14 13.07 -7.78
CA ALA A 171 -15.99 12.71 -9.18
C ALA A 171 -14.51 12.57 -9.60
N ALA A 172 -13.64 13.46 -9.09
CA ALA A 172 -12.21 13.35 -9.32
C ALA A 172 -11.61 12.07 -8.72
N PHE A 173 -12.15 11.59 -7.57
CA PHE A 173 -11.78 10.29 -7.02
C PHE A 173 -12.08 9.15 -8.00
N ASP A 174 -13.26 9.16 -8.63
CA ASP A 174 -13.64 8.11 -9.59
C ASP A 174 -12.68 8.08 -10.77
N VAL A 175 -12.44 9.24 -11.39
CA VAL A 175 -11.49 9.37 -12.51
C VAL A 175 -10.10 8.87 -12.13
N LEU A 176 -9.62 9.24 -10.94
CA LEU A 176 -8.32 8.82 -10.46
C LEU A 176 -8.26 7.31 -10.21
N ALA A 177 -9.29 6.76 -9.55
CA ALA A 177 -9.33 5.33 -9.22
C ALA A 177 -9.44 4.47 -10.50
N ASP A 178 -10.27 4.88 -11.46
CA ASP A 178 -10.41 4.22 -12.76
C ASP A 178 -9.09 4.28 -13.54
N TYR A 179 -8.47 5.46 -13.63
CA TYR A 179 -7.17 5.62 -14.29
C TYR A 179 -6.08 4.74 -13.67
N MET A 180 -6.03 4.67 -12.35
CA MET A 180 -5.03 3.85 -11.65
C MET A 180 -5.25 2.35 -11.86
N ILE A 181 -6.50 1.88 -11.82
CA ILE A 181 -6.78 0.46 -12.02
C ILE A 181 -6.53 0.05 -13.48
N ASP A 182 -6.90 0.90 -14.42
CA ASP A 182 -6.65 0.67 -15.85
C ASP A 182 -5.16 0.57 -16.16
N ASN A 183 -4.34 1.45 -15.59
CA ASN A 183 -2.89 1.36 -15.75
C ASN A 183 -2.32 0.10 -15.10
N ALA A 184 -2.77 -0.26 -13.90
CA ALA A 184 -2.32 -1.48 -13.25
C ALA A 184 -2.68 -2.73 -14.06
N MET A 185 -3.89 -2.77 -14.64
CA MET A 185 -4.32 -3.87 -15.51
C MET A 185 -3.54 -3.88 -16.82
N TYR A 186 -3.30 -2.72 -17.44
CA TYR A 186 -2.52 -2.61 -18.67
C TYR A 186 -1.11 -3.19 -18.53
N PHE A 187 -0.39 -2.85 -17.45
CA PHE A 187 0.98 -3.30 -17.28
C PHE A 187 1.10 -4.72 -16.71
N PHE A 188 0.18 -5.13 -15.85
CA PHE A 188 0.42 -6.31 -15.01
C PHE A 188 -0.58 -7.46 -15.19
N LYS A 189 -1.72 -7.27 -15.84
CA LYS A 189 -2.77 -8.30 -15.92
C LYS A 189 -2.22 -9.66 -16.39
N GLU A 190 -1.64 -9.69 -17.57
CA GLU A 190 -1.14 -10.94 -18.17
C GLU A 190 -0.05 -11.60 -17.29
N ARG A 191 0.85 -10.79 -16.74
CA ARG A 191 1.94 -11.28 -15.89
C ARG A 191 1.44 -11.86 -14.58
N ILE A 192 0.45 -11.23 -13.99
CA ILE A 192 -0.22 -11.73 -12.79
C ILE A 192 -0.92 -13.04 -13.10
N GLU A 193 -1.69 -13.10 -14.19
CA GLU A 193 -2.41 -14.33 -14.58
C GLU A 193 -1.45 -15.48 -14.88
N MET A 194 -0.36 -15.22 -15.61
CA MET A 194 0.68 -16.22 -15.85
C MET A 194 1.33 -16.70 -14.55
N ALA A 195 1.66 -15.80 -13.63
CA ALA A 195 2.24 -16.17 -12.36
C ALA A 195 1.30 -17.06 -11.52
N PHE A 196 0.01 -16.77 -11.52
CA PHE A 196 -0.99 -17.59 -10.82
C PHE A 196 -1.28 -18.93 -11.50
N ARG A 197 -1.08 -19.04 -12.82
CA ARG A 197 -1.23 -20.31 -13.58
C ARG A 197 0.02 -21.19 -13.49
N SER A 198 1.17 -20.62 -13.15
CA SER A 198 2.42 -21.39 -13.08
C SER A 198 2.36 -22.46 -11.98
N ALA A 199 2.97 -23.62 -12.24
CA ALA A 199 3.06 -24.71 -11.26
C ALA A 199 3.78 -24.28 -9.94
N ALA A 200 4.56 -23.22 -9.97
CA ALA A 200 5.18 -22.63 -8.78
C ALA A 200 4.17 -21.95 -7.83
N TYR A 201 3.02 -21.54 -8.36
CA TYR A 201 1.90 -21.00 -7.58
C TYR A 201 0.77 -22.03 -7.38
N ALA A 202 0.83 -23.21 -7.97
CA ALA A 202 -0.01 -24.27 -7.47
C ALA A 202 0.14 -24.25 -5.96
N PRO A 203 -0.95 -24.05 -5.17
CA PRO A 203 -0.82 -24.02 -3.73
C PRO A 203 -0.04 -25.29 -3.42
N LYS A 204 1.20 -25.15 -2.98
CA LYS A 204 1.89 -26.26 -2.38
C LYS A 204 0.94 -26.62 -1.26
N ALA A 205 0.08 -27.60 -1.56
CA ALA A 205 -0.79 -28.19 -0.59
C ALA A 205 0.16 -28.62 0.51
N LYS A 206 0.17 -27.89 1.59
CA LYS A 206 1.25 -27.75 2.56
C LYS A 206 2.32 -26.78 2.04
N LEU A 207 2.14 -25.45 2.31
CA LEU A 207 3.26 -24.80 2.94
C LEU A 207 3.91 -25.91 3.80
N ARG A 208 5.11 -26.32 3.45
CA ARG A 208 6.00 -26.89 4.44
C ARG A 208 6.20 -25.74 5.42
N SER A 209 5.29 -25.64 6.39
CA SER A 209 5.65 -25.03 7.65
C SER A 209 6.97 -25.71 7.93
N ARG A 210 8.04 -24.95 8.07
CA ARG A 210 9.29 -25.51 8.57
C ARG A 210 8.84 -26.36 9.74
N LYS A 211 8.93 -27.70 9.57
CA LYS A 211 8.52 -28.60 10.65
C LYS A 211 9.21 -28.05 11.87
N THR A 212 8.43 -27.52 12.78
CA THR A 212 9.01 -27.05 14.03
C THR A 212 9.56 -28.27 14.73
N LYS A 213 10.53 -28.10 15.61
CA LYS A 213 11.01 -29.24 16.43
C LYS A 213 9.85 -29.91 17.18
N ASN A 214 8.77 -29.18 17.41
CA ASN A 214 7.56 -29.71 18.06
C ASN A 214 6.77 -30.61 17.10
N ASP A 215 6.66 -30.30 15.82
CA ASP A 215 5.98 -31.15 14.83
C ASP A 215 6.71 -32.48 14.66
N THR A 216 8.04 -32.44 14.71
CA THR A 216 8.86 -33.64 14.66
C THR A 216 8.65 -34.52 15.89
N ILE A 217 8.53 -33.94 17.09
CA ILE A 217 8.23 -34.67 18.33
C ILE A 217 6.84 -35.29 18.21
N PHE A 218 5.83 -34.55 17.75
CA PHE A 218 4.46 -35.05 17.58
C PHE A 218 4.38 -36.24 16.61
N GLU A 219 5.11 -36.19 15.49
CA GLU A 219 5.16 -37.28 14.51
C GLU A 219 5.84 -38.58 15.02
N GLN A 220 6.70 -38.45 16.04
CA GLN A 220 7.37 -39.56 16.68
C GLN A 220 6.58 -40.20 17.82
N LEU A 221 5.51 -39.53 18.27
CA LEU A 221 4.58 -40.10 19.26
C LEU A 221 3.63 -41.10 18.57
N GLY A 222 3.31 -42.19 19.24
CA GLY A 222 2.33 -43.17 18.78
C GLY A 222 0.91 -42.61 18.85
N GLU A 223 -0.08 -43.35 18.28
CA GLU A 223 -1.49 -42.96 18.36
C GLU A 223 -1.99 -42.79 19.80
N HIS A 224 -1.45 -43.58 20.73
CA HIS A 224 -1.69 -43.48 22.16
C HIS A 224 -0.36 -43.26 22.87
N PHE A 225 -0.25 -42.20 23.61
CA PHE A 225 0.96 -41.85 24.38
C PHE A 225 0.57 -41.21 25.71
N ASN A 226 1.43 -41.33 26.69
CA ASN A 226 1.28 -40.65 27.98
C ASN A 226 2.29 -39.49 28.09
N THR A 227 2.21 -38.74 29.18
CA THR A 227 3.09 -37.57 29.40
C THR A 227 4.57 -37.97 29.51
N GLU A 228 4.90 -39.16 29.98
CA GLU A 228 6.26 -39.66 30.08
C GLU A 228 6.83 -40.00 28.70
N ASP A 229 6.01 -40.62 27.85
CA ASP A 229 6.40 -40.93 26.47
C ASP A 229 6.70 -39.63 25.71
N ALA A 230 5.86 -38.60 25.86
CA ALA A 230 6.09 -37.30 25.27
C ALA A 230 7.33 -36.60 25.81
N TYR A 231 7.63 -36.77 27.09
CA TYR A 231 8.85 -36.27 27.72
C TYR A 231 10.10 -36.95 27.15
N CYS A 232 10.12 -38.27 27.14
CA CYS A 232 11.25 -39.04 26.62
C CYS A 232 11.50 -38.74 25.13
N THR A 233 10.46 -38.68 24.32
CA THR A 233 10.55 -38.32 22.90
C THR A 233 11.07 -36.89 22.72
N THR A 234 10.63 -35.94 23.58
CA THR A 234 11.09 -34.55 23.52
C THR A 234 12.58 -34.44 23.85
N VAL A 235 13.05 -35.12 24.91
CA VAL A 235 14.46 -35.13 25.32
C VAL A 235 15.31 -35.76 24.22
N SER A 236 14.91 -36.93 23.72
CA SER A 236 15.57 -37.62 22.63
C SER A 236 15.72 -36.76 21.36
N THR A 237 14.62 -36.11 20.92
CA THR A 237 14.60 -35.27 19.70
C THR A 237 15.39 -33.98 19.86
N ARG A 238 15.45 -33.41 21.05
CA ARG A 238 16.15 -32.14 21.32
C ARG A 238 17.59 -32.32 21.71
N GLY A 239 17.99 -33.50 22.21
CA GLY A 239 19.33 -33.84 22.65
C GLY A 239 19.75 -33.18 23.97
N PHE A 240 18.83 -32.63 24.75
CA PHE A 240 19.07 -32.07 26.08
C PHE A 240 17.83 -32.18 26.95
N ASP A 241 18.02 -32.15 28.27
CA ASP A 241 16.92 -32.22 29.23
C ASP A 241 16.00 -31.01 29.16
N VAL A 242 14.70 -31.26 29.27
CA VAL A 242 13.64 -30.23 29.14
C VAL A 242 12.72 -30.33 30.36
N ALA A 243 12.43 -29.19 31.01
CA ALA A 243 11.53 -29.17 32.14
C ALA A 243 10.14 -29.81 31.79
N ARG A 244 9.67 -30.77 32.60
CA ARG A 244 8.39 -31.49 32.39
C ARG A 244 7.20 -30.54 32.19
N ALA A 245 7.16 -29.41 32.93
CA ALA A 245 6.13 -28.38 32.78
C ALA A 245 6.08 -27.81 31.36
N ARG A 246 7.22 -27.74 30.67
CA ARG A 246 7.33 -27.24 29.28
C ARG A 246 6.77 -28.25 28.28
N VAL A 247 6.95 -29.53 28.53
CA VAL A 247 6.35 -30.61 27.71
C VAL A 247 4.84 -30.62 27.87
N ILE A 248 4.33 -30.51 29.10
CA ILE A 248 2.88 -30.42 29.39
C ILE A 248 2.27 -29.18 28.68
N SER A 249 2.92 -28.01 28.78
CA SER A 249 2.48 -26.80 28.10
C SER A 249 2.47 -26.95 26.56
N MET A 250 3.37 -27.73 26.00
CA MET A 250 3.42 -28.05 24.57
C MET A 250 2.25 -28.96 24.18
N LEU A 251 1.97 -30.00 24.95
CA LEU A 251 0.83 -30.91 24.71
C LEU A 251 -0.53 -30.19 24.79
N CYS A 252 -0.68 -29.25 25.70
CA CYS A 252 -1.92 -28.45 25.82
C CYS A 252 -2.15 -27.50 24.62
N ARG A 253 -1.19 -27.32 23.76
CA ARG A 253 -1.30 -26.44 22.57
C ARG A 253 -1.52 -27.22 21.28
N TRP A 254 -1.43 -28.52 21.32
CA TRP A 254 -1.75 -29.44 20.23
C TRP A 254 -3.22 -29.88 20.34
#